data_cf22ddd7f9554b4057e76d905d32d1e1
#
_entry.id   cf22ddd7f9554b4057e76d905d32d1e1
#
_cell.length_a   1.000
_cell.length_b   1.000
_cell.length_c   1.000
_cell.angle_alpha   90.00
_cell.angle_beta   90.00
_cell.angle_gamma   90.00
#
_symmetry.space_group_name_H-M   'P 1'
#
loop_
_entity.id
_entity.type
_entity.pdbx_description
1 polymer ?
#
loop_
_entity_poly.entity_id
_entity_poly.type
_entity_poly.pdbx_seq_one_letter_code
_entity_poly.pdbx_strand_id
1 'polypeptide(L)'
;MDNKKIAENLNEIADLLDIKGEKPFRIRAYRKAAEILQALENNLAEFYGKEKKLPKIKGIGESIGGKIEELIKTGKIKYLKELQEDTAIRQVITCFFETKGVNLDELKRSARKRDIVYSRYTKPAKQLIELAGSPQKAKDAIKKVADWANSRKLDYAIETVFKKWLELDRLKPKEVVKKPFYRGDPMIWSENRKKWFVITAAGEWLEYADKEELIEWRIID
;
A
#
# COMPACT_ATOMS: atom_id res chain seq x y z
N MET A 1 -23.04 -1.37 2.57
CA MET A 1 -22.10 -0.30 2.15
C MET A 1 -22.66 1.02 2.62
N ASP A 2 -21.86 1.91 3.20
CA ASP A 2 -22.30 3.23 3.63
C ASP A 2 -21.98 4.34 2.61
N ASN A 3 -22.60 5.50 2.77
CA ASN A 3 -22.38 6.65 1.87
C ASN A 3 -20.91 7.13 1.91
N LYS A 4 -20.23 6.98 3.04
CA LYS A 4 -18.82 7.35 3.21
C LYS A 4 -17.93 6.52 2.29
N LYS A 5 -18.16 5.20 2.23
CA LYS A 5 -17.41 4.31 1.34
C LYS A 5 -17.64 4.63 -0.13
N ILE A 6 -18.87 4.99 -0.50
CA ILE A 6 -19.18 5.42 -1.87
C ILE A 6 -18.43 6.72 -2.19
N ALA A 7 -18.47 7.69 -1.28
CA ALA A 7 -17.76 8.98 -1.44
C ALA A 7 -16.24 8.81 -1.55
N GLU A 8 -15.63 7.90 -0.77
CA GLU A 8 -14.21 7.56 -0.87
C GLU A 8 -13.83 7.09 -2.28
N ASN A 9 -14.63 6.20 -2.88
CA ASN A 9 -14.39 5.73 -4.25
C ASN A 9 -14.52 6.86 -5.29
N LEU A 10 -15.47 7.79 -5.12
CA LEU A 10 -15.61 8.94 -6.02
C LEU A 10 -14.44 9.93 -5.87
N ASN A 11 -13.95 10.15 -4.65
CA ASN A 11 -12.76 10.96 -4.41
C ASN A 11 -11.52 10.31 -5.04
N GLU A 12 -11.36 8.99 -4.92
CA GLU A 12 -10.27 8.26 -5.58
C GLU A 12 -10.33 8.42 -7.11
N ILE A 13 -11.52 8.35 -7.72
CA ILE A 13 -11.68 8.65 -9.15
C ILE A 13 -11.23 10.08 -9.45
N ALA A 14 -11.62 11.06 -8.63
CA ALA A 14 -11.22 12.45 -8.83
C ALA A 14 -9.70 12.64 -8.78
N ASP A 15 -9.03 12.01 -7.81
CA ASP A 15 -7.59 12.08 -7.63
C ASP A 15 -6.84 11.41 -8.80
N LEU A 16 -7.32 10.27 -9.28
CA LEU A 16 -6.75 9.60 -10.45
C LEU A 16 -6.94 10.39 -11.74
N LEU A 17 -8.09 11.05 -11.90
CA LEU A 17 -8.34 11.97 -13.02
C LEU A 17 -7.40 13.17 -12.96
N ASP A 18 -7.10 13.66 -11.77
CA ASP A 18 -6.16 14.77 -11.57
C ASP A 18 -4.72 14.35 -11.91
N ILE A 19 -4.29 13.19 -11.45
CA ILE A 19 -3.00 12.58 -11.82
C ILE A 19 -2.91 12.33 -13.34
N LYS A 20 -4.01 11.92 -13.97
CA LYS A 20 -4.10 11.74 -15.42
C LYS A 20 -3.98 13.06 -16.18
N GLY A 21 -4.33 14.18 -15.56
CA GLY A 21 -4.36 15.50 -16.18
C GLY A 21 -5.66 15.79 -16.92
N GLU A 22 -6.77 15.21 -16.47
CA GLU A 22 -8.11 15.46 -17.00
C GLU A 22 -8.59 16.90 -16.75
N LYS A 23 -9.66 17.29 -17.46
CA LYS A 23 -10.23 18.64 -17.35
C LYS A 23 -10.71 18.91 -15.91
N PRO A 24 -10.40 20.07 -15.32
CA PRO A 24 -10.78 20.42 -13.95
C PRO A 24 -12.28 20.32 -13.65
N PHE A 25 -13.12 20.56 -14.65
CA PHE A 25 -14.57 20.40 -14.51
C PHE A 25 -14.97 18.98 -14.15
N ARG A 26 -14.36 17.99 -14.81
CA ARG A 26 -14.64 16.58 -14.57
C ARG A 26 -14.21 16.15 -13.16
N ILE A 27 -13.02 16.58 -12.74
CA ILE A 27 -12.48 16.32 -11.40
C ILE A 27 -13.43 16.90 -10.33
N ARG A 28 -13.82 18.18 -10.49
CA ARG A 28 -14.74 18.84 -9.56
C ARG A 28 -16.10 18.16 -9.46
N ALA A 29 -16.62 17.61 -10.57
CA ALA A 29 -17.90 16.91 -10.56
C ALA A 29 -17.88 15.66 -9.63
N TYR A 30 -16.79 14.90 -9.64
CA TYR A 30 -16.65 13.74 -8.75
C TYR A 30 -16.45 14.16 -7.29
N ARG A 31 -15.64 15.19 -7.01
CA ARG A 31 -15.44 15.70 -5.64
C ARG A 31 -16.76 16.24 -5.06
N LYS A 32 -17.50 17.03 -5.84
CA LYS A 32 -18.79 17.53 -5.42
C LYS A 32 -19.83 16.41 -5.17
N ALA A 33 -19.81 15.37 -6.00
CA ALA A 33 -20.67 14.21 -5.78
C ALA A 33 -20.30 13.50 -4.47
N ALA A 34 -19.02 13.35 -4.16
CA ALA A 34 -18.54 12.77 -2.91
C ALA A 34 -18.99 13.60 -1.69
N GLU A 35 -18.88 14.93 -1.75
CA GLU A 35 -19.37 15.84 -0.69
C GLU A 35 -20.88 15.70 -0.45
N ILE A 36 -21.66 15.67 -1.53
CA ILE A 36 -23.10 15.48 -1.46
C ILE A 36 -23.44 14.15 -0.76
N LEU A 37 -22.74 13.06 -1.13
CA LEU A 37 -22.98 11.74 -0.53
C LEU A 37 -22.64 11.70 0.96
N GLN A 38 -21.58 12.38 1.38
CA GLN A 38 -21.21 12.48 2.80
C GLN A 38 -22.23 13.26 3.63
N ALA A 39 -22.91 14.22 3.00
CA ALA A 39 -23.94 15.05 3.65
C ALA A 39 -25.33 14.40 3.67
N LEU A 40 -25.54 13.27 2.98
CA LEU A 40 -26.83 12.57 2.98
C LEU A 40 -27.04 11.80 4.28
N GLU A 41 -28.16 12.07 4.95
CA GLU A 41 -28.58 11.35 6.16
C GLU A 41 -28.99 9.90 5.87
N ASN A 42 -29.66 9.69 4.73
CA ASN A 42 -30.14 8.37 4.32
C ASN A 42 -29.06 7.54 3.62
N ASN A 43 -28.93 6.27 3.99
CA ASN A 43 -28.00 5.35 3.35
C ASN A 43 -28.52 4.95 1.95
N LEU A 44 -27.78 5.31 0.91
CA LEU A 44 -28.15 5.04 -0.49
C LEU A 44 -28.20 3.55 -0.82
N ALA A 45 -27.36 2.74 -0.22
CA ALA A 45 -27.36 1.30 -0.47
C ALA A 45 -28.62 0.63 0.11
N GLU A 46 -29.09 1.10 1.26
CA GLU A 46 -30.36 0.64 1.84
C GLU A 46 -31.57 1.08 1.01
N PHE A 47 -31.57 2.34 0.56
CA PHE A 47 -32.57 2.84 -0.35
C PHE A 47 -32.63 2.03 -1.64
N TYR A 48 -31.47 1.80 -2.26
CA TYR A 48 -31.35 0.98 -3.46
C TYR A 48 -31.82 -0.46 -3.23
N GLY A 49 -31.57 -1.03 -2.07
CA GLY A 49 -32.03 -2.37 -1.69
C GLY A 49 -33.53 -2.51 -1.74
N LYS A 50 -34.28 -1.44 -1.39
CA LYS A 50 -35.73 -1.39 -1.37
C LYS A 50 -36.32 -1.05 -2.77
N GLU A 51 -35.86 0.02 -3.37
CA GLU A 51 -36.46 0.60 -4.58
C GLU A 51 -35.85 0.06 -5.89
N LYS A 52 -34.72 -0.67 -5.82
CA LYS A 52 -33.94 -1.17 -6.98
C LYS A 52 -33.49 -0.07 -7.96
N LYS A 53 -33.55 1.19 -7.52
CA LYS A 53 -33.18 2.37 -8.29
C LYS A 53 -32.63 3.45 -7.36
N LEU A 54 -31.65 4.22 -7.82
CA LEU A 54 -31.17 5.39 -7.07
C LEU A 54 -32.18 6.57 -7.19
N PRO A 55 -32.35 7.34 -6.11
CA PRO A 55 -33.12 8.57 -6.19
C PRO A 55 -32.37 9.60 -7.03
N LYS A 56 -33.09 10.52 -7.66
CA LYS A 56 -32.46 11.67 -8.31
C LYS A 56 -31.87 12.59 -7.25
N ILE A 57 -30.55 12.64 -7.18
CA ILE A 57 -29.84 13.49 -6.22
C ILE A 57 -29.37 14.75 -6.95
N LYS A 58 -29.79 15.92 -6.46
CA LYS A 58 -29.39 17.22 -7.03
C LYS A 58 -27.87 17.36 -6.99
N GLY A 59 -27.25 17.59 -8.13
CA GLY A 59 -25.78 17.73 -8.26
C GLY A 59 -25.03 16.44 -8.59
N ILE A 60 -25.72 15.29 -8.71
CA ILE A 60 -25.16 14.02 -9.22
C ILE A 60 -25.80 13.71 -10.57
N GLY A 61 -25.00 13.79 -11.63
CA GLY A 61 -25.43 13.47 -12.99
C GLY A 61 -25.51 11.97 -13.25
N GLU A 62 -26.19 11.57 -14.33
CA GLU A 62 -26.43 10.17 -14.70
C GLU A 62 -25.15 9.31 -14.77
N SER A 63 -24.07 9.87 -15.33
CA SER A 63 -22.80 9.15 -15.45
C SER A 63 -22.17 8.78 -14.10
N ILE A 64 -22.28 9.66 -13.11
CA ILE A 64 -21.78 9.40 -11.75
C ILE A 64 -22.78 8.50 -11.02
N GLY A 65 -24.09 8.75 -11.18
CA GLY A 65 -25.16 7.91 -10.66
C GLY A 65 -25.02 6.44 -11.09
N GLY A 66 -24.76 6.18 -12.37
CA GLY A 66 -24.52 4.84 -12.86
C GLY A 66 -23.32 4.12 -12.22
N LYS A 67 -22.24 4.86 -11.89
CA LYS A 67 -21.09 4.30 -11.17
C LYS A 67 -21.40 4.01 -9.70
N ILE A 68 -22.23 4.84 -9.07
CA ILE A 68 -22.73 4.58 -7.70
C ILE A 68 -23.59 3.31 -7.69
N GLU A 69 -24.49 3.16 -8.66
CA GLU A 69 -25.28 1.93 -8.80
C GLU A 69 -24.39 0.70 -9.04
N GLU A 70 -23.43 0.78 -9.93
CA GLU A 70 -22.48 -0.29 -10.20
C GLU A 70 -21.77 -0.70 -8.91
N LEU A 71 -21.28 0.28 -8.12
CA LEU A 71 -20.61 0.04 -6.85
C LEU A 71 -21.52 -0.66 -5.83
N ILE A 72 -22.76 -0.21 -5.70
CA ILE A 72 -23.74 -0.80 -4.79
C ILE A 72 -24.09 -2.24 -5.20
N LYS A 73 -24.25 -2.49 -6.51
CA LYS A 73 -24.58 -3.82 -7.06
C LYS A 73 -23.44 -4.82 -6.97
N THR A 74 -22.23 -4.41 -7.32
CA THR A 74 -21.10 -5.31 -7.58
C THR A 74 -19.98 -5.19 -6.56
N GLY A 75 -20.03 -4.17 -5.70
CA GLY A 75 -18.94 -3.83 -4.77
C GLY A 75 -17.72 -3.19 -5.43
N LYS A 76 -17.75 -2.91 -6.74
CA LYS A 76 -16.63 -2.38 -7.52
C LYS A 76 -17.12 -1.41 -8.59
N ILE A 77 -16.24 -0.49 -9.02
CA ILE A 77 -16.45 0.38 -10.17
C ILE A 77 -15.43 0.00 -11.25
N LYS A 78 -15.88 -0.51 -12.38
CA LYS A 78 -14.99 -0.90 -13.50
C LYS A 78 -14.13 0.27 -13.96
N TYR A 79 -14.74 1.43 -14.09
CA TYR A 79 -14.03 2.66 -14.47
C TYR A 79 -12.92 3.05 -13.50
N LEU A 80 -13.10 2.85 -12.18
CA LEU A 80 -12.05 3.09 -11.19
C LEU A 80 -10.86 2.16 -11.42
N LYS A 81 -11.12 0.87 -11.66
CA LYS A 81 -10.07 -0.10 -11.96
C LYS A 81 -9.29 0.26 -13.22
N GLU A 82 -9.98 0.62 -14.30
CA GLU A 82 -9.36 1.08 -15.54
C GLU A 82 -8.47 2.31 -15.33
N LEU A 83 -8.93 3.28 -14.51
CA LEU A 83 -8.13 4.46 -14.16
C LEU A 83 -6.89 4.10 -13.33
N GLN A 84 -7.02 3.19 -12.36
CA GLN A 84 -5.91 2.72 -11.54
C GLN A 84 -4.81 2.09 -12.40
N GLU A 85 -5.19 1.26 -13.39
CA GLU A 85 -4.26 0.63 -14.32
C GLU A 85 -3.60 1.66 -15.26
N ASP A 86 -4.38 2.55 -15.86
CA ASP A 86 -3.92 3.58 -16.81
C ASP A 86 -3.01 4.63 -16.16
N THR A 87 -3.21 4.91 -14.88
CA THR A 87 -2.42 5.91 -14.15
C THR A 87 -1.31 5.34 -13.28
N ALA A 88 -1.14 4.02 -13.22
CA ALA A 88 -0.24 3.34 -12.28
C ALA A 88 1.18 3.94 -12.20
N ILE A 89 1.83 4.14 -13.34
CA ILE A 89 3.17 4.73 -13.40
C ILE A 89 3.16 6.17 -12.89
N ARG A 90 2.16 6.96 -13.28
CA ARG A 90 2.04 8.35 -12.84
C ARG A 90 1.80 8.46 -11.34
N GLN A 91 1.00 7.57 -10.77
CA GLN A 91 0.77 7.48 -9.32
C GLN A 91 2.08 7.25 -8.55
N VAL A 92 2.93 6.35 -9.04
CA VAL A 92 4.22 6.05 -8.41
C VAL A 92 5.16 7.24 -8.49
N ILE A 93 5.23 7.92 -9.65
CA ILE A 93 6.03 9.13 -9.82
C ILE A 93 5.51 10.26 -8.93
N THR A 94 4.20 10.49 -8.88
CA THR A 94 3.58 11.50 -8.02
C THR A 94 3.91 11.23 -6.55
N CYS A 95 3.72 9.99 -6.08
CA CYS A 95 4.06 9.58 -4.73
C CYS A 95 5.54 9.85 -4.39
N PHE A 96 6.47 9.56 -5.31
CA PHE A 96 7.89 9.85 -5.12
C PHE A 96 8.16 11.35 -4.93
N PHE A 97 7.54 12.22 -5.73
CA PHE A 97 7.72 13.67 -5.59
C PHE A 97 7.02 14.23 -4.36
N GLU A 98 5.87 13.69 -3.98
CA GLU A 98 5.19 14.05 -2.73
C GLU A 98 6.07 13.78 -1.50
N THR A 99 6.80 12.66 -1.49
CA THR A 99 7.75 12.37 -0.40
C THR A 99 8.99 13.28 -0.40
N LYS A 100 9.21 14.03 -1.48
CA LYS A 100 10.19 15.11 -1.59
C LYS A 100 9.62 16.49 -1.28
N GLY A 101 8.36 16.58 -0.84
CA GLY A 101 7.67 17.84 -0.54
C GLY A 101 7.09 18.56 -1.75
N VAL A 102 7.10 17.94 -2.95
CA VAL A 102 6.54 18.52 -4.18
C VAL A 102 5.12 17.99 -4.38
N ASN A 103 4.12 18.85 -4.25
CA ASN A 103 2.73 18.47 -4.47
C ASN A 103 2.41 18.31 -5.97
N LEU A 104 1.25 17.69 -6.29
CA LEU A 104 0.85 17.38 -7.66
C LEU A 104 0.77 18.62 -8.57
N ASP A 105 0.27 19.77 -8.05
CA ASP A 105 0.15 21.00 -8.85
C ASP A 105 1.51 21.59 -9.16
N GLU A 106 2.43 21.57 -8.22
CA GLU A 106 3.81 21.98 -8.40
C GLU A 106 4.54 21.05 -9.38
N LEU A 107 4.36 19.74 -9.24
CA LEU A 107 4.89 18.75 -10.17
C LEU A 107 4.40 19.00 -11.60
N LYS A 108 3.11 19.28 -11.79
CA LYS A 108 2.53 19.62 -13.10
C LYS A 108 3.11 20.93 -13.67
N ARG A 109 3.28 21.95 -12.82
CA ARG A 109 3.89 23.23 -13.23
C ARG A 109 5.34 23.04 -13.66
N SER A 110 6.13 22.34 -12.84
CA SER A 110 7.54 22.03 -13.12
C SER A 110 7.71 21.15 -14.35
N ALA A 111 6.82 20.20 -14.58
CA ALA A 111 6.81 19.38 -15.79
C ALA A 111 6.52 20.20 -17.05
N ARG A 112 5.61 21.21 -17.00
CA ARG A 112 5.33 22.11 -18.12
C ARG A 112 6.51 23.03 -18.43
N LYS A 113 7.20 23.52 -17.41
CA LYS A 113 8.43 24.33 -17.55
C LYS A 113 9.65 23.52 -17.93
N ARG A 114 9.57 22.19 -17.92
CA ARG A 114 10.67 21.24 -18.12
C ARG A 114 11.75 21.27 -17.04
N ASP A 115 11.49 21.84 -15.87
CA ASP A 115 12.36 21.75 -14.70
C ASP A 115 12.45 20.29 -14.22
N ILE A 116 11.29 19.59 -14.26
CA ILE A 116 11.21 18.16 -14.03
C ILE A 116 10.85 17.46 -15.34
N VAL A 117 11.78 16.67 -15.88
CA VAL A 117 11.54 15.88 -17.09
C VAL A 117 10.85 14.57 -16.71
N TYR A 118 9.53 14.58 -16.69
CA TYR A 118 8.68 13.46 -16.24
C TYR A 118 9.03 12.11 -16.89
N SER A 119 9.41 12.14 -18.17
CA SER A 119 9.79 10.93 -18.92
C SER A 119 11.00 10.20 -18.34
N ARG A 120 11.91 10.90 -17.65
CA ARG A 120 13.07 10.29 -16.98
C ARG A 120 12.67 9.33 -15.86
N TYR A 121 11.53 9.59 -15.23
CA TYR A 121 11.01 8.81 -14.10
C TYR A 121 10.12 7.64 -14.53
N THR A 122 9.66 7.62 -15.81
CA THR A 122 8.75 6.60 -16.32
C THR A 122 9.37 5.19 -16.26
N LYS A 123 10.60 5.05 -16.75
CA LYS A 123 11.31 3.76 -16.75
C LYS A 123 11.60 3.26 -15.32
N PRO A 124 12.19 4.05 -14.41
CA PRO A 124 12.40 3.64 -13.02
C PRO A 124 11.10 3.29 -12.29
N ALA A 125 10.03 4.09 -12.47
CA ALA A 125 8.74 3.80 -11.86
C ALA A 125 8.13 2.48 -12.35
N LYS A 126 8.21 2.21 -13.67
CA LYS A 126 7.76 0.94 -14.23
C LYS A 126 8.54 -0.24 -13.64
N GLN A 127 9.87 -0.13 -13.59
CA GLN A 127 10.72 -1.16 -12.98
C GLN A 127 10.38 -1.38 -11.50
N LEU A 128 10.15 -0.30 -10.74
CA LEU A 128 9.78 -0.39 -9.35
C LEU A 128 8.43 -1.11 -9.16
N ILE A 129 7.44 -0.84 -10.03
CA ILE A 129 6.14 -1.55 -10.00
C ILE A 129 6.33 -3.04 -10.28
N GLU A 130 7.12 -3.40 -11.29
CA GLU A 130 7.40 -4.80 -11.65
C GLU A 130 8.09 -5.54 -10.50
N LEU A 131 9.12 -4.95 -9.90
CA LEU A 131 9.87 -5.54 -8.80
C LEU A 131 9.08 -5.63 -7.49
N ALA A 132 8.24 -4.63 -7.20
CA ALA A 132 7.37 -4.65 -6.02
C ALA A 132 6.13 -5.52 -6.21
N GLY A 133 5.77 -5.86 -7.46
CA GLY A 133 4.63 -6.70 -7.82
C GLY A 133 3.29 -5.96 -7.90
N SER A 134 3.20 -4.69 -7.48
CA SER A 134 2.01 -3.85 -7.68
C SER A 134 2.31 -2.37 -7.49
N PRO A 135 1.49 -1.46 -8.08
CA PRO A 135 1.63 -0.02 -7.86
C PRO A 135 1.52 0.38 -6.39
N GLN A 136 0.66 -0.27 -5.62
CA GLN A 136 0.51 0.02 -4.20
C GLN A 136 1.77 -0.34 -3.41
N LYS A 137 2.31 -1.55 -3.60
CA LYS A 137 3.56 -1.95 -2.96
C LYS A 137 4.74 -1.07 -3.37
N ALA A 138 4.77 -0.58 -4.62
CA ALA A 138 5.77 0.38 -5.07
C ALA A 138 5.67 1.72 -4.32
N LYS A 139 4.45 2.24 -4.12
CA LYS A 139 4.22 3.44 -3.29
C LYS A 139 4.61 3.22 -1.83
N ASP A 140 4.30 2.07 -1.26
CA ASP A 140 4.67 1.74 0.12
C ASP A 140 6.20 1.63 0.29
N ALA A 141 6.90 1.06 -0.71
CA ALA A 141 8.36 1.04 -0.75
C ALA A 141 8.96 2.46 -0.80
N ILE A 142 8.40 3.35 -1.62
CA ILE A 142 8.82 4.76 -1.70
C ILE A 142 8.66 5.44 -0.34
N LYS A 143 7.48 5.35 0.27
CA LYS A 143 7.21 5.97 1.59
C LYS A 143 8.16 5.46 2.66
N LYS A 144 8.36 4.15 2.75
CA LYS A 144 9.27 3.55 3.73
C LYS A 144 10.72 4.01 3.56
N VAL A 145 11.20 4.12 2.31
CA VAL A 145 12.55 4.62 2.01
C VAL A 145 12.64 6.12 2.31
N ALA A 146 11.57 6.88 2.00
CA ALA A 146 11.49 8.29 2.32
C ALA A 146 11.61 8.55 3.82
N ASP A 147 10.82 7.84 4.64
CA ASP A 147 10.85 7.98 6.11
C ASP A 147 12.24 7.65 6.66
N TRP A 148 12.86 6.59 6.17
CA TRP A 148 14.23 6.22 6.55
C TRP A 148 15.26 7.29 6.15
N ALA A 149 15.18 7.82 4.94
CA ALA A 149 16.11 8.83 4.44
C ALA A 149 15.91 10.17 5.17
N ASN A 150 14.66 10.62 5.33
CA ASN A 150 14.31 11.87 6.00
C ASN A 150 14.78 11.88 7.47
N SER A 151 14.63 10.75 8.19
CA SER A 151 15.12 10.62 9.56
C SER A 151 16.64 10.80 9.71
N ARG A 152 17.39 10.68 8.61
CA ARG A 152 18.86 10.79 8.55
C ARG A 152 19.34 11.98 7.72
N LYS A 153 18.41 12.81 7.24
CA LYS A 153 18.70 13.94 6.33
C LYS A 153 19.45 13.50 5.07
N LEU A 154 19.11 12.32 4.56
CA LEU A 154 19.68 11.77 3.34
C LEU A 154 18.76 11.99 2.15
N ASP A 155 19.36 12.18 0.97
CA ASP A 155 18.61 12.16 -0.28
C ASP A 155 18.53 10.74 -0.86
N TYR A 156 17.57 10.50 -1.75
CA TYR A 156 17.37 9.22 -2.43
C TYR A 156 16.76 9.41 -3.81
N ALA A 157 17.06 8.50 -4.70
CA ALA A 157 16.54 8.48 -6.06
C ALA A 157 15.55 7.34 -6.25
N ILE A 158 14.59 7.49 -7.16
CA ILE A 158 13.56 6.48 -7.43
C ILE A 158 14.18 5.15 -7.89
N GLU A 159 15.30 5.19 -8.61
CA GLU A 159 16.05 4.04 -9.10
C GLU A 159 16.61 3.18 -7.96
N THR A 160 16.91 3.80 -6.83
CA THR A 160 17.50 3.12 -5.68
C THR A 160 16.50 2.65 -4.65
N VAL A 161 15.23 3.10 -4.76
CA VAL A 161 14.16 2.79 -3.79
C VAL A 161 14.02 1.29 -3.56
N PHE A 162 13.95 0.48 -4.62
CA PHE A 162 13.73 -0.95 -4.46
C PHE A 162 14.86 -1.66 -3.71
N LYS A 163 16.11 -1.35 -4.05
CA LYS A 163 17.28 -1.90 -3.36
C LYS A 163 17.27 -1.50 -1.87
N LYS A 164 17.05 -0.22 -1.60
CA LYS A 164 17.01 0.29 -0.22
C LYS A 164 15.84 -0.29 0.57
N TRP A 165 14.68 -0.45 -0.06
CA TRP A 165 13.53 -1.08 0.56
C TRP A 165 13.82 -2.53 0.97
N LEU A 166 14.48 -3.32 0.10
CA LEU A 166 14.91 -4.69 0.44
C LEU A 166 15.92 -4.71 1.58
N GLU A 167 16.88 -3.78 1.60
CA GLU A 167 17.83 -3.65 2.70
C GLU A 167 17.12 -3.37 4.02
N LEU A 168 16.18 -2.42 4.04
CA LEU A 168 15.39 -2.07 5.21
C LEU A 168 14.47 -3.23 5.66
N ASP A 169 13.99 -4.03 4.72
CA ASP A 169 13.17 -5.20 5.03
C ASP A 169 13.98 -6.35 5.65
N ARG A 170 15.25 -6.50 5.23
CA ARG A 170 16.20 -7.44 5.86
C ARG A 170 16.62 -7.01 7.26
N LEU A 171 16.58 -5.71 7.56
CA LEU A 171 16.87 -5.15 8.90
C LEU A 171 15.68 -5.23 9.85
N LYS A 172 14.49 -5.58 9.39
CA LYS A 172 13.42 -5.96 10.30
C LYS A 172 13.91 -7.13 11.15
N PRO A 173 13.68 -7.14 12.48
CA PRO A 173 13.92 -8.34 13.25
C PRO A 173 13.22 -9.48 12.50
N LYS A 174 14.00 -10.43 12.01
CA LYS A 174 13.42 -11.66 11.48
C LYS A 174 12.50 -12.17 12.56
N GLU A 175 11.35 -12.69 12.12
CA GLU A 175 10.34 -13.30 12.98
C GLU A 175 10.94 -13.82 14.27
N VAL A 176 10.32 -13.45 15.37
CA VAL A 176 10.67 -13.88 16.71
C VAL A 176 11.06 -15.36 16.66
N VAL A 177 12.34 -15.64 16.57
CA VAL A 177 12.81 -17.02 16.39
C VAL A 177 12.65 -17.69 17.74
N LYS A 178 11.66 -18.56 17.83
CA LYS A 178 11.54 -19.44 18.98
C LYS A 178 12.79 -20.34 19.00
N LYS A 179 13.57 -20.26 20.06
CA LYS A 179 14.69 -21.17 20.30
C LYS A 179 14.28 -22.30 21.23
N PRO A 180 14.79 -23.49 20.98
CA PRO A 180 14.49 -24.63 21.83
C PRO A 180 15.31 -24.61 23.11
N PHE A 181 14.68 -24.97 24.22
CA PHE A 181 15.27 -25.12 25.55
C PHE A 181 14.83 -26.43 26.18
N TYR A 182 15.66 -26.96 27.04
CA TYR A 182 15.32 -28.08 27.88
C TYR A 182 15.73 -27.79 29.32
N ARG A 183 14.76 -27.73 30.23
CA ARG A 183 14.94 -27.42 31.65
C ARG A 183 15.71 -26.10 31.90
N GLY A 184 15.56 -25.13 30.98
CA GLY A 184 16.21 -23.83 31.06
C GLY A 184 17.53 -23.72 30.29
N ASP A 185 18.14 -24.82 29.89
CA ASP A 185 19.35 -24.82 29.06
C ASP A 185 19.01 -24.74 27.56
N PRO A 186 19.75 -23.95 26.78
CA PRO A 186 19.52 -23.84 25.35
C PRO A 186 19.84 -25.13 24.61
N MET A 187 19.09 -25.39 23.55
CA MET A 187 19.28 -26.58 22.70
C MET A 187 19.70 -26.18 21.29
N ILE A 188 20.45 -27.06 20.63
CA ILE A 188 20.84 -26.93 19.22
C ILE A 188 20.61 -28.22 18.46
N TRP A 189 20.10 -28.13 17.24
CA TRP A 189 20.03 -29.23 16.32
C TRP A 189 21.37 -29.39 15.57
N SER A 190 21.94 -30.58 15.61
CA SER A 190 23.18 -30.89 14.84
C SER A 190 22.81 -31.53 13.51
N GLU A 191 22.96 -30.80 12.41
CA GLU A 191 22.73 -31.32 11.06
C GLU A 191 23.59 -32.50 10.71
N ASN A 192 24.84 -32.56 11.21
CA ASN A 192 25.77 -33.65 10.96
C ASN A 192 25.41 -34.94 11.71
N ARG A 193 24.94 -34.79 12.95
CA ARG A 193 24.59 -35.91 13.79
C ARG A 193 23.10 -36.26 13.75
N LYS A 194 22.28 -35.42 13.13
CA LYS A 194 20.81 -35.55 13.07
C LYS A 194 20.17 -35.76 14.44
N LYS A 195 20.66 -34.99 15.44
CA LYS A 195 20.23 -35.08 16.85
C LYS A 195 20.22 -33.71 17.52
N TRP A 196 19.38 -33.61 18.54
CA TRP A 196 19.37 -32.45 19.44
C TRP A 196 20.45 -32.59 20.51
N PHE A 197 21.05 -31.46 20.88
CA PHE A 197 21.99 -31.32 21.99
C PHE A 197 21.51 -30.22 22.93
N VAL A 198 21.61 -30.48 24.23
CA VAL A 198 21.47 -29.50 25.30
C VAL A 198 22.84 -28.87 25.56
N ILE A 199 22.94 -27.56 25.59
CA ILE A 199 24.19 -26.85 25.91
C ILE A 199 24.11 -26.45 27.37
N THR A 200 24.92 -27.08 28.21
CA THR A 200 24.97 -26.78 29.65
C THR A 200 25.59 -25.43 29.93
N ALA A 201 25.40 -24.88 31.13
CA ALA A 201 26.06 -23.66 31.59
C ALA A 201 27.60 -23.74 31.55
N ALA A 202 28.18 -24.94 31.62
CA ALA A 202 29.62 -25.22 31.49
C ALA A 202 30.07 -25.25 30.01
N GLY A 203 29.16 -25.14 29.04
CA GLY A 203 29.46 -25.23 27.61
C GLY A 203 29.56 -26.62 27.04
N GLU A 204 29.20 -27.64 27.82
CA GLU A 204 29.19 -29.03 27.37
C GLU A 204 27.98 -29.32 26.49
N TRP A 205 28.13 -30.19 25.49
CA TRP A 205 27.07 -30.61 24.58
C TRP A 205 26.60 -32.01 24.96
N LEU A 206 25.46 -32.07 25.61
CA LEU A 206 24.85 -33.35 26.02
C LEU A 206 23.82 -33.76 24.97
N GLU A 207 23.94 -35.01 24.47
CA GLU A 207 22.98 -35.56 23.51
C GLU A 207 21.60 -35.65 24.17
N TYR A 208 20.59 -35.09 23.53
CA TYR A 208 19.22 -35.16 23.99
C TYR A 208 18.56 -36.45 23.54
N ALA A 209 18.20 -37.27 24.51
CA ALA A 209 17.63 -38.64 24.31
C ALA A 209 16.17 -38.74 24.76
N ASP A 210 15.57 -37.64 25.23
CA ASP A 210 14.21 -37.61 25.71
C ASP A 210 13.18 -37.34 24.60
N LYS A 211 11.89 -37.30 24.93
CA LYS A 211 10.82 -37.08 23.96
C LYS A 211 10.83 -35.62 23.48
N GLU A 212 10.61 -35.40 22.17
CA GLU A 212 10.56 -34.06 21.57
C GLU A 212 9.50 -33.14 22.19
N GLU A 213 8.43 -33.70 22.75
CA GLU A 213 7.36 -32.95 23.44
C GLU A 213 7.84 -32.23 24.71
N LEU A 214 9.01 -32.57 25.24
CA LEU A 214 9.62 -31.94 26.41
C LEU A 214 10.50 -30.74 26.05
N ILE A 215 10.68 -30.45 24.76
CA ILE A 215 11.43 -29.26 24.26
C ILE A 215 10.57 -28.04 24.43
N GLU A 216 11.05 -27.09 25.22
CA GLU A 216 10.40 -25.79 25.42
C GLU A 216 10.82 -24.79 24.35
N TRP A 217 9.89 -24.30 23.57
CA TRP A 217 10.16 -23.27 22.55
C TRP A 217 9.93 -21.88 23.13
N ARG A 218 11.00 -21.15 23.39
CA ARG A 218 10.96 -19.81 23.99
C ARG A 218 11.35 -18.74 22.95
N ILE A 219 10.65 -17.60 23.00
CA ILE A 219 11.00 -16.38 22.30
C ILE A 219 12.19 -15.76 23.04
N ILE A 220 13.27 -15.48 22.32
CA ILE A 220 14.41 -14.71 22.86
C ILE A 220 14.37 -13.36 22.14
N ASP A 221 14.20 -12.29 22.93
CA ASP A 221 14.30 -10.89 22.48
C ASP A 221 15.74 -10.54 22.13
#